data_43b3e45ce3b256b8c8f00b6ac8815fd9
#
_entry.id   43b3e45ce3b256b8c8f00b6ac8815fd9
#
_cell.length_a   1.000
_cell.length_b   1.000
_cell.length_c   1.000
_cell.angle_alpha   90.00
_cell.angle_beta   90.00
_cell.angle_gamma   90.00
#
_symmetry.space_group_name_H-M   'P 1'
#
loop_
_entity.id
_entity.type
_entity.pdbx_description
1 polymer ?
#
loop_
_entity_poly.entity_id
_entity_poly.type
_entity_poly.pdbx_seq_one_letter_code
_entity_poly.pdbx_strand_id
1 'polypeptide(L)'
;KIHTPYIICNDMMYNTWKEIAERVPDFSIMTNSVANNGNPFGSADYARNRNRILNTGIDIWEYEGGYSYHGKSILIDDDLSVIGSFNMDMRSTYLDTELMLVIRSKEINKQLEEGMMEYEKVSRQALEDGTYHDPYHVKPIELTKKRQRNVFLVQHLLGWARYLF
;
A
#
# COMPACT_ATOMS: atom_id res chain seq x y z
N LYS A 1 5.19 -10.27 -1.62
CA LYS A 1 4.65 -9.39 -0.58
C LYS A 1 5.29 -8.02 -0.65
N ILE A 2 4.51 -6.95 -0.57
CA ILE A 2 4.99 -5.56 -0.63
C ILE A 2 4.44 -4.78 0.55
N HIS A 3 5.28 -3.97 1.21
CA HIS A 3 4.85 -2.93 2.13
C HIS A 3 5.21 -1.55 1.56
N THR A 4 4.24 -0.66 1.47
CA THR A 4 4.41 0.70 0.94
C THR A 4 3.50 1.69 1.68
N PRO A 5 3.93 2.97 1.88
CA PRO A 5 3.12 3.93 2.65
C PRO A 5 1.82 4.33 1.96
N TYR A 6 1.77 4.31 0.64
CA TYR A 6 0.60 4.65 -0.19
C TYR A 6 0.73 4.06 -1.60
N ILE A 7 -0.38 4.08 -2.31
CA ILE A 7 -0.52 3.52 -3.65
C ILE A 7 -1.15 4.59 -4.54
N ILE A 8 -0.40 5.08 -5.53
CA ILE A 8 -0.87 6.07 -6.52
C ILE A 8 -0.44 5.58 -7.91
N CYS A 9 -1.31 4.83 -8.59
CA CYS A 9 -0.98 4.12 -9.81
C CYS A 9 -1.67 4.69 -11.04
N ASN A 10 -1.01 4.58 -12.20
CA ASN A 10 -1.60 4.78 -13.52
C ASN A 10 -2.15 3.47 -14.11
N ASP A 11 -2.73 3.56 -15.30
CA ASP A 11 -3.35 2.41 -15.97
C ASP A 11 -2.35 1.28 -16.26
N MET A 12 -1.12 1.63 -16.62
CA MET A 12 -0.07 0.64 -16.89
C MET A 12 0.26 -0.15 -15.62
N MET A 13 0.42 0.53 -14.47
CA MET A 13 0.72 -0.12 -13.19
C MET A 13 -0.45 -1.03 -12.77
N TYR A 14 -1.70 -0.61 -12.91
CA TYR A 14 -2.87 -1.47 -12.62
C TYR A 14 -2.91 -2.72 -13.50
N ASN A 15 -2.63 -2.58 -14.80
CA ASN A 15 -2.61 -3.71 -15.71
C ASN A 15 -1.48 -4.70 -15.36
N THR A 16 -0.29 -4.17 -15.05
CA THR A 16 0.84 -5.00 -14.59
C THR A 16 0.50 -5.77 -13.30
N TRP A 17 -0.17 -5.11 -12.35
CA TRP A 17 -0.58 -5.77 -11.11
C TRP A 17 -1.60 -6.88 -11.34
N LYS A 18 -2.55 -6.65 -12.22
CA LYS A 18 -3.51 -7.67 -12.60
C LYS A 18 -2.83 -8.90 -13.22
N GLU A 19 -1.88 -8.67 -14.16
CA GLU A 19 -1.08 -9.75 -14.75
C GLU A 19 -0.25 -10.52 -13.71
N ILE A 20 0.30 -9.81 -12.70
CA ILE A 20 1.04 -10.45 -11.61
C ILE A 20 0.09 -11.27 -10.74
N ALA A 21 -1.06 -10.72 -10.33
CA ALA A 21 -2.03 -11.41 -9.50
C ALA A 21 -2.56 -12.70 -10.14
N GLU A 22 -2.74 -12.72 -11.47
CA GLU A 22 -3.14 -13.91 -12.22
C GLU A 22 -2.07 -15.04 -12.18
N ARG A 23 -0.80 -14.71 -11.95
CA ARG A 23 0.33 -15.64 -11.96
C ARG A 23 0.89 -15.98 -10.59
N VAL A 24 0.69 -15.10 -9.63
CA VAL A 24 1.25 -15.17 -8.27
C VAL A 24 0.11 -15.17 -7.26
N PRO A 25 -0.36 -16.34 -6.80
CA PRO A 25 -1.56 -16.46 -5.97
C PRO A 25 -1.43 -15.77 -4.60
N ASP A 26 -0.22 -15.64 -4.07
CA ASP A 26 0.04 -15.05 -2.74
C ASP A 26 0.55 -13.61 -2.83
N PHE A 27 0.14 -12.86 -3.87
CA PHE A 27 0.57 -11.49 -4.04
C PHE A 27 -0.25 -10.54 -3.15
N SER A 28 0.41 -9.94 -2.16
CA SER A 28 -0.21 -9.01 -1.22
C SER A 28 0.55 -7.69 -1.11
N ILE A 29 -0.21 -6.61 -0.85
CA ILE A 29 0.34 -5.28 -0.57
C ILE A 29 -0.27 -4.75 0.73
N MET A 30 0.58 -4.37 1.69
CA MET A 30 0.16 -3.59 2.84
C MET A 30 0.42 -2.10 2.60
N THR A 31 -0.59 -1.28 2.88
CA THR A 31 -0.51 0.18 2.82
C THR A 31 -1.26 0.82 4.00
N ASN A 32 -1.06 2.11 4.25
CA ASN A 32 -1.86 2.78 5.27
C ASN A 32 -3.34 2.83 4.89
N SER A 33 -4.22 2.62 5.85
CA SER A 33 -5.64 2.95 5.68
C SER A 33 -5.83 4.45 5.41
N VAL A 34 -6.96 4.84 4.85
CA VAL A 34 -7.30 6.26 4.62
C VAL A 34 -7.21 7.07 5.92
N ALA A 35 -7.60 6.48 7.04
CA ALA A 35 -7.56 7.12 8.34
C ALA A 35 -6.16 7.24 8.92
N ASN A 36 -5.27 6.29 8.64
CA ASN A 36 -3.93 6.21 9.21
C ASN A 36 -2.84 6.91 8.38
N ASN A 37 -3.09 7.17 7.11
CA ASN A 37 -2.07 7.71 6.19
C ASN A 37 -1.72 9.18 6.50
N GLY A 38 -0.46 9.47 6.79
CA GLY A 38 0.03 10.83 7.07
C GLY A 38 0.05 11.75 5.84
N ASN A 39 0.07 11.18 4.62
CA ASN A 39 0.05 11.93 3.36
C ASN A 39 -1.40 12.15 2.90
N PRO A 40 -1.92 13.40 2.87
CA PRO A 40 -3.29 13.67 2.45
C PRO A 40 -3.55 13.34 0.97
N PHE A 41 -2.55 13.45 0.10
CA PHE A 41 -2.66 13.08 -1.32
C PHE A 41 -2.73 11.56 -1.48
N GLY A 42 -1.84 10.83 -0.81
CA GLY A 42 -1.88 9.38 -0.78
C GLY A 42 -3.21 8.83 -0.23
N SER A 43 -3.73 9.42 0.86
CA SER A 43 -5.05 9.07 1.40
C SER A 43 -6.17 9.31 0.40
N ALA A 44 -6.15 10.46 -0.27
CA ALA A 44 -7.20 10.88 -1.18
C ALA A 44 -7.19 10.04 -2.47
N ASP A 45 -6.02 9.78 -3.03
CA ASP A 45 -5.90 8.95 -4.24
C ASP A 45 -6.28 7.50 -3.95
N TYR A 46 -5.81 6.94 -2.82
CA TYR A 46 -6.18 5.60 -2.40
C TYR A 46 -7.69 5.47 -2.17
N ALA A 47 -8.30 6.39 -1.43
CA ALA A 47 -9.75 6.37 -1.20
C ALA A 47 -10.57 6.44 -2.50
N ARG A 48 -10.10 7.21 -3.48
CA ARG A 48 -10.74 7.31 -4.81
C ARG A 48 -10.60 6.04 -5.64
N ASN A 49 -9.43 5.40 -5.58
CA ASN A 49 -9.08 4.29 -6.47
C ASN A 49 -9.13 2.93 -5.78
N ARG A 50 -9.54 2.85 -4.51
CA ARG A 50 -9.53 1.64 -3.70
C ARG A 50 -10.19 0.44 -4.40
N ASN A 51 -11.39 0.61 -4.92
CA ASN A 51 -12.07 -0.48 -5.63
C ASN A 51 -11.33 -0.91 -6.90
N ARG A 52 -10.71 0.04 -7.61
CA ARG A 52 -9.90 -0.28 -8.77
C ARG A 52 -8.65 -1.09 -8.41
N ILE A 53 -8.02 -0.77 -7.26
CA ILE A 53 -6.88 -1.52 -6.74
C ILE A 53 -7.32 -2.94 -6.38
N LEU A 54 -8.41 -3.09 -5.63
CA LEU A 54 -8.96 -4.39 -5.25
C LEU A 54 -9.31 -5.25 -6.47
N ASN A 55 -9.90 -4.65 -7.51
CA ASN A 55 -10.25 -5.34 -8.76
C ASN A 55 -9.02 -5.81 -9.59
N THR A 56 -7.81 -5.54 -9.15
CA THR A 56 -6.61 -6.16 -9.74
C THR A 56 -6.40 -7.61 -9.28
N GLY A 57 -7.12 -8.05 -8.25
CA GLY A 57 -6.98 -9.39 -7.66
C GLY A 57 -5.83 -9.50 -6.65
N ILE A 58 -5.19 -8.39 -6.27
CA ILE A 58 -4.13 -8.36 -5.25
C ILE A 58 -4.78 -8.25 -3.87
N ASP A 59 -4.26 -8.98 -2.90
CA ASP A 59 -4.64 -8.85 -1.49
C ASP A 59 -4.14 -7.54 -0.91
N ILE A 60 -5.04 -6.64 -0.54
CA ILE A 60 -4.70 -5.35 0.03
C ILE A 60 -4.95 -5.35 1.53
N TRP A 61 -3.90 -5.08 2.30
CA TRP A 61 -3.94 -4.95 3.75
C TRP A 61 -3.83 -3.47 4.14
N GLU A 62 -4.84 -2.98 4.85
CA GLU A 62 -4.92 -1.59 5.33
C GLU A 62 -4.41 -1.50 6.76
N TYR A 63 -3.26 -0.86 6.94
CA TYR A 63 -2.60 -0.69 8.22
C TYR A 63 -3.28 0.36 9.10
N GLU A 64 -3.54 0.00 10.37
CA GLU A 64 -4.29 0.77 11.37
C GLU A 64 -3.48 1.02 12.66
N GLY A 65 -2.16 1.07 12.60
CA GLY A 65 -1.28 1.11 13.77
C GLY A 65 -1.18 2.45 14.53
N GLY A 66 -1.99 3.47 14.18
CA GLY A 66 -2.09 4.74 14.92
C GLY A 66 -1.09 5.81 14.49
N TYR A 67 -0.01 5.46 13.79
CA TYR A 67 0.91 6.37 13.13
C TYR A 67 1.16 5.91 11.70
N SER A 68 1.49 6.85 10.81
CA SER A 68 1.66 6.53 9.40
C SER A 68 2.87 5.61 9.17
N TYR A 69 2.65 4.44 8.58
CA TYR A 69 3.72 3.59 8.09
C TYR A 69 4.45 4.28 6.93
N HIS A 70 5.79 4.19 6.91
CA HIS A 70 6.58 4.81 5.84
C HIS A 70 7.71 3.91 5.29
N GLY A 71 7.71 2.61 5.61
CA GLY A 71 8.62 1.63 5.03
C GLY A 71 8.30 1.33 3.57
N LYS A 72 9.30 0.93 2.80
CA LYS A 72 9.19 0.41 1.45
C LYS A 72 10.03 -0.85 1.38
N SER A 73 9.34 -1.98 1.38
CA SER A 73 9.96 -3.30 1.42
C SER A 73 9.23 -4.27 0.51
N ILE A 74 9.97 -5.14 -0.14
CA ILE A 74 9.42 -6.19 -0.98
C ILE A 74 10.08 -7.50 -0.58
N LEU A 75 9.28 -8.54 -0.41
CA LEU A 75 9.72 -9.92 -0.29
C LEU A 75 9.29 -10.69 -1.53
N ILE A 76 10.21 -11.42 -2.12
CA ILE A 76 9.97 -12.30 -3.27
C ILE A 76 10.49 -13.67 -2.88
N ASP A 77 9.59 -14.65 -2.87
CA ASP A 77 9.85 -16.01 -2.42
C ASP A 77 10.46 -16.05 -1.00
N ASP A 78 11.37 -16.97 -0.73
CA ASP A 78 11.98 -17.19 0.59
C ASP A 78 13.44 -16.69 0.68
N ASP A 79 13.96 -16.02 -0.37
CA ASP A 79 15.38 -15.67 -0.44
C ASP A 79 15.69 -14.25 -0.95
N LEU A 80 14.72 -13.54 -1.56
CA LEU A 80 14.97 -12.23 -2.14
C LEU A 80 14.22 -11.13 -1.38
N SER A 81 14.97 -10.14 -0.92
CA SER A 81 14.47 -8.97 -0.20
C SER A 81 14.87 -7.69 -0.93
N VAL A 82 13.95 -6.72 -1.01
CA VAL A 82 14.21 -5.40 -1.57
C VAL A 82 13.77 -4.34 -0.58
N ILE A 83 14.66 -3.41 -0.22
CA ILE A 83 14.39 -2.36 0.77
C ILE A 83 14.95 -1.05 0.21
N GLY A 84 14.21 0.05 0.35
CA GLY A 84 14.73 1.33 -0.11
C GLY A 84 13.78 2.50 -0.01
N SER A 85 13.90 3.42 -0.96
CA SER A 85 13.15 4.67 -0.96
C SER A 85 11.93 4.68 -1.90
N PHE A 86 11.81 3.71 -2.83
CA PHE A 86 10.76 3.66 -3.85
C PHE A 86 9.37 3.46 -3.26
N ASN A 87 8.48 4.44 -3.47
CA ASN A 87 7.05 4.30 -3.17
C ASN A 87 6.30 3.70 -4.37
N MET A 88 5.16 3.07 -4.11
CA MET A 88 4.22 2.65 -5.15
C MET A 88 3.42 3.85 -5.67
N ASP A 89 4.11 4.81 -6.26
CA ASP A 89 3.51 6.02 -6.82
C ASP A 89 4.16 6.42 -8.16
N MET A 90 3.49 7.34 -8.86
CA MET A 90 3.96 7.80 -10.16
C MET A 90 5.19 8.69 -10.04
N ARG A 91 5.36 9.38 -8.93
CA ARG A 91 6.51 10.23 -8.68
C ARG A 91 7.79 9.40 -8.54
N SER A 92 7.77 8.36 -7.68
CA SER A 92 8.90 7.44 -7.54
C SER A 92 9.18 6.67 -8.84
N THR A 93 8.13 6.39 -9.63
CA THR A 93 8.28 5.63 -10.88
C THR A 93 8.87 6.45 -12.03
N TYR A 94 8.55 7.75 -12.12
CA TYR A 94 8.84 8.54 -13.34
C TYR A 94 9.64 9.82 -13.10
N LEU A 95 9.67 10.35 -11.87
CA LEU A 95 10.22 11.68 -11.61
C LEU A 95 11.39 11.70 -10.63
N ASP A 96 11.35 10.89 -9.59
CA ASP A 96 12.37 10.89 -8.55
C ASP A 96 13.50 9.89 -8.86
N THR A 97 14.67 10.12 -8.27
CA THR A 97 15.74 9.14 -8.22
C THR A 97 15.60 8.34 -6.94
N GLU A 98 15.43 7.03 -7.09
CA GLU A 98 15.24 6.11 -5.99
C GLU A 98 16.42 5.16 -5.81
N LEU A 99 16.67 4.76 -4.58
CA LEU A 99 17.68 3.76 -4.24
C LEU A 99 17.00 2.54 -3.62
N MET A 100 17.23 1.38 -4.23
CA MET A 100 16.72 0.10 -3.74
C MET A 100 17.89 -0.86 -3.53
N LEU A 101 18.00 -1.39 -2.31
CA LEU A 101 18.93 -2.46 -1.97
C LEU A 101 18.25 -3.81 -2.21
N VAL A 102 18.83 -4.62 -3.08
CA VAL A 102 18.37 -5.97 -3.41
C VAL A 102 19.31 -6.98 -2.74
N ILE A 103 18.76 -7.83 -1.90
CA ILE A 103 19.53 -8.78 -1.08
C ILE A 103 19.00 -10.19 -1.33
N ARG A 104 19.88 -11.10 -1.76
CA ARG A 104 19.57 -12.53 -1.84
C ARG A 104 20.13 -13.25 -0.62
N SER A 105 19.28 -13.54 0.36
CA SER A 105 19.63 -14.27 1.58
C SER A 105 18.35 -14.73 2.27
N LYS A 106 18.24 -16.03 2.50
CA LYS A 106 17.10 -16.61 3.25
C LYS A 106 17.02 -16.09 4.68
N GLU A 107 18.16 -15.87 5.33
CA GLU A 107 18.23 -15.37 6.69
C GLU A 107 17.69 -13.93 6.78
N ILE A 108 18.16 -13.04 5.89
CA ILE A 108 17.71 -11.63 5.85
C ILE A 108 16.24 -11.56 5.39
N ASN A 109 15.84 -12.38 4.43
CA ASN A 109 14.45 -12.46 3.97
C ASN A 109 13.52 -12.81 5.13
N LYS A 110 13.86 -13.85 5.92
CA LYS A 110 13.09 -14.24 7.10
C LYS A 110 13.04 -13.15 8.17
N GLN A 111 14.16 -12.48 8.47
CA GLN A 111 14.18 -11.35 9.42
C GLN A 111 13.29 -10.19 8.96
N LEU A 112 13.32 -9.87 7.67
CA LEU A 112 12.45 -8.84 7.10
C LEU A 112 10.99 -9.27 7.17
N GLU A 113 10.68 -10.53 6.85
CA GLU A 113 9.32 -11.07 6.93
C GLU A 113 8.77 -10.98 8.35
N GLU A 114 9.54 -11.41 9.36
CA GLU A 114 9.16 -11.31 10.77
C GLU A 114 8.84 -9.86 11.16
N GLY A 115 9.66 -8.88 10.71
CA GLY A 115 9.41 -7.47 10.92
C GLY A 115 8.16 -6.96 10.19
N MET A 116 7.92 -7.39 8.96
CA MET A 116 6.73 -7.03 8.19
C MET A 116 5.44 -7.60 8.81
N MET A 117 5.49 -8.83 9.33
CA MET A 117 4.34 -9.47 10.00
C MET A 117 3.84 -8.67 11.21
N GLU A 118 4.69 -7.97 11.95
CA GLU A 118 4.25 -7.15 13.09
C GLU A 118 3.33 -6.00 12.65
N TYR A 119 3.53 -5.45 11.46
CA TYR A 119 2.62 -4.46 10.87
C TYR A 119 1.34 -5.09 10.32
N GLU A 120 1.43 -6.29 9.76
CA GLU A 120 0.26 -7.02 9.26
C GLU A 120 -0.71 -7.40 10.39
N LYS A 121 -0.20 -7.74 11.59
CA LYS A 121 -1.03 -8.03 12.77
C LYS A 121 -1.91 -6.85 13.23
N VAL A 122 -1.60 -5.64 12.81
CA VAL A 122 -2.40 -4.44 13.06
C VAL A 122 -2.97 -3.86 11.77
N SER A 123 -3.19 -4.72 10.78
CA SER A 123 -3.79 -4.41 9.49
C SER A 123 -5.03 -5.26 9.24
N ARG A 124 -5.93 -4.80 8.38
CA ARG A 124 -7.14 -5.52 7.96
C ARG A 124 -7.12 -5.70 6.44
N GLN A 125 -7.41 -6.90 5.96
CA GLN A 125 -7.52 -7.14 4.52
C GLN A 125 -8.82 -6.54 3.98
N ALA A 126 -8.70 -5.67 3.01
CA ALA A 126 -9.82 -5.02 2.36
C ALA A 126 -10.43 -5.95 1.31
N LEU A 127 -11.76 -6.10 1.30
CA LEU A 127 -12.49 -6.92 0.33
C LEU A 127 -13.26 -6.05 -0.68
N GLU A 128 -13.57 -6.62 -1.85
CA GLU A 128 -14.25 -5.92 -2.94
C GLU A 128 -15.68 -5.48 -2.57
N ASP A 129 -16.36 -6.22 -1.71
CA ASP A 129 -17.69 -5.91 -1.21
C ASP A 129 -17.74 -4.79 -0.16
N GLY A 130 -16.57 -4.21 0.15
CA GLY A 130 -16.42 -3.15 1.14
C GLY A 130 -16.28 -3.64 2.57
N THR A 131 -16.34 -4.94 2.82
CA THR A 131 -16.06 -5.55 4.12
C THR A 131 -14.55 -5.78 4.33
N TYR A 132 -14.20 -6.37 5.47
CA TYR A 132 -12.80 -6.70 5.81
C TYR A 132 -12.69 -8.13 6.30
N HIS A 133 -11.66 -8.81 5.85
CA HIS A 133 -11.13 -9.97 6.55
C HIS A 133 -10.16 -9.48 7.63
N ASP A 134 -10.50 -9.75 8.89
CA ASP A 134 -9.78 -9.24 10.07
C ASP A 134 -9.50 -10.35 11.08
N PRO A 135 -8.48 -11.18 10.81
CA PRO A 135 -8.15 -12.31 11.68
C PRO A 135 -7.54 -11.88 13.03
N TYR A 136 -7.06 -10.65 13.12
CA TYR A 136 -6.41 -10.12 14.33
C TYR A 136 -7.32 -9.23 15.18
N HIS A 137 -8.58 -9.02 14.79
CA HIS A 137 -9.55 -8.17 15.49
C HIS A 137 -9.03 -6.74 15.72
N VAL A 138 -8.47 -6.16 14.68
CA VAL A 138 -7.85 -4.83 14.70
C VAL A 138 -8.91 -3.74 14.87
N LYS A 139 -8.75 -2.89 15.88
CA LYS A 139 -9.63 -1.73 16.05
C LYS A 139 -9.33 -0.69 14.96
N PRO A 140 -10.27 -0.39 14.05
CA PRO A 140 -10.04 0.60 13.00
C PRO A 140 -9.87 2.00 13.59
N ILE A 141 -9.02 2.80 12.94
CA ILE A 141 -8.90 4.22 13.27
C ILE A 141 -10.11 4.96 12.69
N GLU A 142 -10.79 5.72 13.54
CA GLU A 142 -11.92 6.51 13.09
C GLU A 142 -11.49 7.66 12.18
N LEU A 143 -12.12 7.75 11.02
CA LEU A 143 -11.92 8.85 10.10
C LEU A 143 -12.64 10.09 10.59
N THR A 144 -11.91 11.03 11.22
CA THR A 144 -12.50 12.28 11.75
C THR A 144 -13.17 13.10 10.64
N LYS A 145 -14.22 13.87 10.99
CA LYS A 145 -14.92 14.77 10.04
C LYS A 145 -13.97 15.75 9.32
N LYS A 146 -12.95 16.25 10.04
CA LYS A 146 -11.92 17.12 9.46
C LYS A 146 -11.13 16.39 8.38
N ARG A 147 -10.75 15.14 8.64
CA ARG A 147 -9.98 14.32 7.68
C ARG A 147 -10.84 13.91 6.49
N GLN A 148 -12.09 13.50 6.70
CA GLN A 148 -13.04 13.22 5.61
C GLN A 148 -13.15 14.41 4.66
N ARG A 149 -13.35 15.63 5.22
CA ARG A 149 -13.41 16.85 4.42
C ARG A 149 -12.13 17.14 3.66
N ASN A 150 -10.96 16.94 4.28
CA ASN A 150 -9.68 17.17 3.61
C ASN A 150 -9.45 16.14 2.47
N VAL A 151 -9.72 14.87 2.71
CA VAL A 151 -9.65 13.81 1.68
C VAL A 151 -10.58 14.17 0.52
N PHE A 152 -11.83 14.54 0.80
CA PHE A 152 -12.79 14.96 -0.22
C PHE A 152 -12.30 16.16 -1.03
N LEU A 153 -11.77 17.19 -0.40
CA LEU A 153 -11.25 18.38 -1.07
C LEU A 153 -10.06 18.02 -1.98
N VAL A 154 -9.11 17.23 -1.48
CA VAL A 154 -7.96 16.81 -2.27
C VAL A 154 -8.38 15.96 -3.47
N GLN A 155 -9.31 15.03 -3.30
CA GLN A 155 -9.84 14.20 -4.39
C GLN A 155 -10.44 15.04 -5.54
N HIS A 156 -11.16 16.10 -5.21
CA HIS A 156 -11.91 16.89 -6.19
C HIS A 156 -11.10 18.04 -6.79
N LEU A 157 -10.27 18.70 -5.97
CA LEU A 157 -9.53 19.88 -6.41
C LEU A 157 -8.16 19.53 -7.00
N LEU A 158 -7.51 18.48 -6.54
CA LEU A 158 -6.12 18.16 -6.90
C LEU A 158 -5.96 16.81 -7.63
N GLY A 159 -7.06 16.17 -7.99
CA GLY A 159 -7.02 14.89 -8.71
C GLY A 159 -6.32 14.96 -10.08
N TRP A 160 -6.24 16.14 -10.70
CA TRP A 160 -5.50 16.38 -11.93
C TRP A 160 -3.98 16.37 -11.73
N ALA A 161 -3.51 16.69 -10.52
CA ALA A 161 -2.08 16.75 -10.20
C ALA A 161 -1.51 15.42 -9.67
N ARG A 162 -2.30 14.32 -9.72
CA ARG A 162 -1.90 13.02 -9.15
C ARG A 162 -0.62 12.44 -9.76
N TYR A 163 -0.23 12.87 -10.94
CA TYR A 163 1.02 12.47 -11.60
C TYR A 163 2.28 13.07 -10.96
N LEU A 164 2.10 14.04 -10.05
CA LEU A 164 3.19 14.63 -9.25
C LEU A 164 3.42 13.91 -7.92
N PHE A 165 2.61 12.89 -7.64
CA PHE A 165 2.62 12.12 -6.40
C PHE A 165 2.75 10.64 -6.66
#